data_e18d396b8b5158fc2e2000d3cd0c21d9
#
_entry.id   e18d396b8b5158fc2e2000d3cd0c21d9
#
_cell.length_a   1.000
_cell.length_b   1.000
_cell.length_c   1.000
_cell.angle_alpha   90.00
_cell.angle_beta   90.00
_cell.angle_gamma   90.00
#
_symmetry.space_group_name_H-M   'P 1'
#
loop_
_entity.id
_entity.type
_entity.pdbx_description
1 polymer ?
#
loop_
_entity_poly.entity_id
_entity_poly.type
_entity_poly.pdbx_seq_one_letter_code
_entity_poly.pdbx_strand_id
1 'polypeptide(L)'
;MKPHIVCGMILYNEEKLIRYSVGSLYNYVDSFVIVDHYSTDKTVELIKELDVDKKITIISRKWDNSYRNARNTYLDYIKKNIYPKNKFNTYYLRCDADEVYEETWLEKLPEVIEENPDMEGFRSNFYTFTADYAHLDEVNPTESRVSIFRYTPDIVYANDLHEMPVHSSTGTPCYGHPLDDKRLGVMALPGYAYLHFTWCDVDRCVVKAKIYTEHYVKQGTETTERLNTITASKDSWWWDKKSSIRYNGKWPSVIKKYGFLEG
;
A
#
# COMPACT_ATOMS: atom_id res chain seq x y z
N MET A 1 26.41 -1.11 -1.64
CA MET A 1 26.02 -0.21 -0.51
C MET A 1 24.59 -0.53 -0.15
N LYS A 2 24.34 -0.93 1.11
CA LYS A 2 23.00 -1.37 1.54
C LYS A 2 21.93 -0.31 1.19
N PRO A 3 20.82 -0.65 0.53
CA PRO A 3 19.76 0.29 0.23
C PRO A 3 19.11 0.82 1.52
N HIS A 4 18.78 2.10 1.53
CA HIS A 4 17.98 2.73 2.58
C HIS A 4 16.51 2.70 2.17
N ILE A 5 15.74 1.83 2.80
CA ILE A 5 14.33 1.58 2.44
C ILE A 5 13.41 2.38 3.36
N VAL A 6 12.60 3.26 2.78
CA VAL A 6 11.60 4.07 3.48
C VAL A 6 10.21 3.55 3.14
N CYS A 7 9.42 3.17 4.14
CA CYS A 7 8.02 2.85 3.93
C CYS A 7 7.16 4.13 3.94
N GLY A 8 6.45 4.39 2.85
CA GLY A 8 5.46 5.46 2.73
C GLY A 8 4.05 4.90 2.83
N MET A 9 3.25 5.39 3.78
CA MET A 9 1.90 4.90 4.05
C MET A 9 0.92 6.06 4.25
N ILE A 10 -0.32 5.88 3.81
CA ILE A 10 -1.44 6.75 4.12
C ILE A 10 -2.52 5.94 4.83
N LEU A 11 -3.20 6.51 5.80
CA LEU A 11 -4.20 5.77 6.58
C LEU A 11 -5.28 6.65 7.22
N TYR A 12 -6.39 5.99 7.56
CA TYR A 12 -7.47 6.53 8.37
C TYR A 12 -8.24 5.37 9.01
N ASN A 13 -8.27 5.31 10.36
CA ASN A 13 -9.01 4.32 11.15
C ASN A 13 -8.69 2.86 10.77
N GLU A 14 -7.46 2.45 11.01
CA GLU A 14 -6.92 1.12 10.65
C GLU A 14 -6.54 0.27 11.89
N GLU A 15 -7.18 0.49 13.04
CA GLU A 15 -6.83 -0.20 14.29
C GLU A 15 -6.81 -1.72 14.20
N LYS A 16 -7.64 -2.31 13.31
CA LYS A 16 -7.70 -3.75 13.10
C LYS A 16 -6.47 -4.32 12.39
N LEU A 17 -5.88 -3.57 11.46
CA LEU A 17 -4.84 -4.07 10.56
C LEU A 17 -3.46 -3.46 10.80
N ILE A 18 -3.39 -2.27 11.39
CA ILE A 18 -2.14 -1.51 11.45
C ILE A 18 -1.00 -2.24 12.19
N ARG A 19 -1.30 -3.03 13.22
CA ARG A 19 -0.28 -3.83 13.93
C ARG A 19 0.34 -4.88 13.03
N TYR A 20 -0.43 -5.46 12.13
CA TYR A 20 0.04 -6.48 11.19
C TYR A 20 0.82 -5.82 10.06
N SER A 21 0.29 -4.76 9.47
CA SER A 21 0.92 -4.04 8.38
C SER A 21 2.28 -3.45 8.79
N VAL A 22 2.30 -2.56 9.78
CA VAL A 22 3.54 -1.96 10.29
C VAL A 22 4.46 -3.02 10.90
N GLY A 23 3.91 -3.96 11.68
CA GLY A 23 4.67 -5.01 12.33
C GLY A 23 5.39 -5.96 11.36
N SER A 24 4.80 -6.25 10.20
CA SER A 24 5.44 -7.08 9.16
C SER A 24 6.66 -6.42 8.54
N LEU A 25 6.65 -5.09 8.42
CA LEU A 25 7.71 -4.30 7.81
C LEU A 25 8.75 -3.80 8.80
N TYR A 26 8.42 -3.76 10.10
CA TYR A 26 9.17 -3.00 11.08
C TYR A 26 10.67 -3.33 11.10
N ASN A 27 11.06 -4.59 11.02
CA ASN A 27 12.46 -5.00 11.06
C ASN A 27 13.19 -4.92 9.71
N TYR A 28 12.47 -4.63 8.62
CA TYR A 28 13.00 -4.72 7.25
C TYR A 28 13.16 -3.38 6.55
N VAL A 29 12.54 -2.32 7.07
CA VAL A 29 12.69 -0.96 6.55
C VAL A 29 13.46 -0.08 7.53
N ASP A 30 14.19 0.90 7.02
CA ASP A 30 15.01 1.79 7.83
C ASP A 30 14.19 2.91 8.48
N SER A 31 13.09 3.33 7.86
CA SER A 31 12.18 4.33 8.40
C SER A 31 10.78 4.24 7.79
N PHE A 32 9.82 4.81 8.51
CA PHE A 32 8.44 4.99 8.05
C PHE A 32 8.07 6.46 7.98
N VAL A 33 7.30 6.82 6.97
CA VAL A 33 6.61 8.11 6.87
C VAL A 33 5.13 7.83 6.66
N ILE A 34 4.35 7.98 7.72
CA ILE A 34 2.93 7.64 7.75
C ILE A 34 2.11 8.93 7.76
N VAL A 35 1.22 9.09 6.79
CA VAL A 35 0.27 10.21 6.73
C VAL A 35 -1.05 9.74 7.32
N ASP A 36 -1.37 10.24 8.51
CA ASP A 36 -2.61 9.98 9.22
C ASP A 36 -3.65 11.06 8.94
N HIS A 37 -4.81 10.66 8.47
CA HIS A 37 -5.93 11.55 8.17
C HIS A 37 -6.84 11.82 9.38
N TYR A 38 -6.22 12.08 10.57
CA TYR A 38 -6.89 12.29 11.84
C TYR A 38 -7.73 11.08 12.27
N SER A 39 -7.12 9.91 12.34
CA SER A 39 -7.74 8.70 12.88
C SER A 39 -8.33 8.96 14.27
N THR A 40 -9.54 8.44 14.51
CA THR A 40 -10.31 8.60 15.74
C THR A 40 -10.39 7.33 16.58
N ASP A 41 -9.88 6.24 16.05
CA ASP A 41 -9.72 4.95 16.71
C ASP A 41 -8.32 4.79 17.34
N LYS A 42 -7.90 3.58 17.68
CA LYS A 42 -6.59 3.31 18.29
C LYS A 42 -5.42 3.25 17.30
N THR A 43 -5.62 3.57 16.03
CA THR A 43 -4.58 3.44 14.98
C THR A 43 -3.26 4.10 15.37
N VAL A 44 -3.30 5.38 15.75
CA VAL A 44 -2.08 6.16 16.10
C VAL A 44 -1.43 5.66 17.38
N GLU A 45 -2.22 5.23 18.37
CA GLU A 45 -1.73 4.62 19.61
C GLU A 45 -0.95 3.34 19.32
N LEU A 46 -1.53 2.44 18.52
CA LEU A 46 -0.93 1.17 18.14
C LEU A 46 0.38 1.35 17.34
N ILE A 47 0.45 2.35 16.45
CA ILE A 47 1.70 2.69 15.76
C ILE A 47 2.79 3.12 16.73
N LYS A 48 2.46 3.97 17.71
CA LYS A 48 3.42 4.44 18.72
C LYS A 48 3.92 3.31 19.62
N GLU A 49 3.07 2.33 19.95
CA GLU A 49 3.49 1.14 20.70
C GLU A 49 4.50 0.28 19.92
N LEU A 50 4.37 0.22 18.59
CA LEU A 50 5.29 -0.53 17.72
C LEU A 50 6.63 0.18 17.53
N ASP A 51 6.68 1.50 17.70
CA ASP A 51 7.85 2.34 17.35
C ASP A 51 8.92 2.37 18.44
N VAL A 52 9.44 1.20 18.79
CA VAL A 52 10.47 1.04 19.83
C VAL A 52 11.81 1.71 19.45
N ASP A 53 12.16 1.75 18.17
CA ASP A 53 13.43 2.31 17.66
C ASP A 53 13.28 3.76 17.18
N LYS A 54 12.12 4.38 17.36
CA LYS A 54 11.80 5.75 16.95
C LYS A 54 12.10 6.04 15.47
N LYS A 55 11.73 5.11 14.60
CA LYS A 55 11.92 5.23 13.16
C LYS A 55 10.62 5.52 12.38
N ILE A 56 9.51 5.76 13.08
CA ILE A 56 8.23 6.10 12.48
C ILE A 56 7.96 7.60 12.63
N THR A 57 7.78 8.28 11.52
CA THR A 57 7.28 9.66 11.48
C THR A 57 5.81 9.64 11.12
N ILE A 58 4.96 10.20 11.97
CA ILE A 58 3.53 10.38 11.70
C ILE A 58 3.28 11.84 11.34
N ILE A 59 2.63 12.07 10.20
CA ILE A 59 2.23 13.39 9.70
C ILE A 59 0.70 13.44 9.70
N SER A 60 0.11 14.25 10.57
CA SER A 60 -1.33 14.46 10.56
C SER A 60 -1.72 15.44 9.44
N ARG A 61 -2.65 15.04 8.59
CA ARG A 61 -3.11 15.81 7.45
C ARG A 61 -4.61 15.66 7.24
N LYS A 62 -5.32 16.77 7.07
CA LYS A 62 -6.75 16.71 6.76
C LYS A 62 -6.97 16.05 5.39
N TRP A 63 -7.92 15.13 5.31
CA TRP A 63 -8.34 14.53 4.05
C TRP A 63 -8.99 15.58 3.12
N ASP A 64 -8.51 15.63 1.89
CA ASP A 64 -8.96 16.56 0.85
C ASP A 64 -9.53 15.86 -0.39
N ASN A 65 -9.96 14.59 -0.23
CA ASN A 65 -10.46 13.73 -1.30
C ASN A 65 -9.42 13.45 -2.41
N SER A 66 -8.13 13.45 -2.06
CA SER A 66 -7.06 13.20 -3.00
C SER A 66 -6.01 12.26 -2.41
N TYR A 67 -5.97 11.03 -2.89
CA TYR A 67 -4.91 10.07 -2.59
C TYR A 67 -3.54 10.58 -3.08
N ARG A 68 -3.51 11.22 -4.24
CA ARG A 68 -2.31 11.87 -4.78
C ARG A 68 -1.70 12.85 -3.78
N ASN A 69 -2.49 13.77 -3.26
CA ASN A 69 -2.01 14.77 -2.32
C ASN A 69 -1.55 14.14 -0.99
N ALA A 70 -2.27 13.10 -0.53
CA ALA A 70 -1.88 12.34 0.65
C ALA A 70 -0.51 11.67 0.46
N ARG A 71 -0.31 10.98 -0.68
CA ARG A 71 0.98 10.31 -0.96
C ARG A 71 2.11 11.31 -1.22
N ASN A 72 1.85 12.42 -1.90
CA ASN A 72 2.84 13.47 -2.09
C ASN A 72 3.32 14.07 -0.77
N THR A 73 2.49 14.05 0.29
CA THR A 73 2.90 14.51 1.62
C THR A 73 4.06 13.68 2.18
N TYR A 74 4.03 12.35 2.09
CA TYR A 74 5.17 11.55 2.55
C TYR A 74 6.38 11.65 1.60
N LEU A 75 6.18 11.79 0.28
CA LEU A 75 7.29 12.02 -0.66
C LEU A 75 8.01 13.33 -0.37
N ASP A 76 7.28 14.40 -0.06
CA ASP A 76 7.85 15.68 0.33
C ASP A 76 8.66 15.59 1.63
N TYR A 77 8.20 14.80 2.60
CA TYR A 77 8.97 14.55 3.82
C TYR A 77 10.26 13.77 3.52
N ILE A 78 10.18 12.73 2.70
CA ILE A 78 11.35 11.95 2.26
C ILE A 78 12.36 12.87 1.57
N LYS A 79 11.89 13.72 0.65
CA LYS A 79 12.70 14.70 -0.06
C LYS A 79 13.49 15.63 0.86
N LYS A 80 12.83 16.13 1.89
CA LYS A 80 13.38 17.16 2.79
C LYS A 80 14.27 16.58 3.89
N ASN A 81 13.91 15.42 4.43
CA ASN A 81 14.46 14.94 5.71
C ASN A 81 15.31 13.67 5.60
N ILE A 82 15.02 12.79 4.61
CA ILE A 82 15.64 11.48 4.49
C ILE A 82 16.63 11.43 3.33
N TYR A 83 16.20 11.79 2.14
CA TYR A 83 17.01 11.73 0.92
C TYR A 83 18.34 12.50 1.01
N PRO A 84 18.44 13.70 1.58
CA PRO A 84 19.70 14.42 1.66
C PRO A 84 20.80 13.68 2.42
N LYS A 85 20.42 12.76 3.33
CA LYS A 85 21.33 11.96 4.14
C LYS A 85 21.77 10.67 3.43
N ASN A 86 20.92 10.14 2.54
CA ASN A 86 21.07 8.80 1.95
C ASN A 86 21.10 8.82 0.42
N LYS A 87 21.51 9.92 -0.19
CA LYS A 87 21.50 10.16 -1.65
C LYS A 87 21.81 8.92 -2.48
N PHE A 88 21.15 8.80 -3.65
CA PHE A 88 21.34 7.76 -4.66
C PHE A 88 21.09 6.31 -4.23
N ASN A 89 20.88 6.06 -2.94
CA ASN A 89 20.63 4.73 -2.40
C ASN A 89 19.34 4.67 -1.57
N THR A 90 18.44 5.64 -1.76
CA THR A 90 17.12 5.68 -1.12
C THR A 90 16.10 5.01 -2.04
N TYR A 91 15.37 4.07 -1.46
CA TYR A 91 14.21 3.44 -2.09
C TYR A 91 13.00 3.70 -1.21
N TYR A 92 11.84 3.93 -1.81
CA TYR A 92 10.63 3.93 -1.03
C TYR A 92 9.75 2.74 -1.37
N LEU A 93 9.22 2.12 -0.34
CA LEU A 93 8.24 1.06 -0.40
C LEU A 93 6.87 1.70 -0.17
N ARG A 94 6.02 1.64 -1.19
CA ARG A 94 4.61 2.01 -1.08
C ARG A 94 3.88 0.88 -0.37
N CYS A 95 3.30 1.16 0.78
CA CYS A 95 2.50 0.21 1.54
C CYS A 95 1.17 0.87 1.92
N ASP A 96 0.08 0.13 1.79
CA ASP A 96 -1.21 0.52 2.32
C ASP A 96 -1.42 -0.17 3.69
N ALA A 97 -2.23 0.42 4.57
CA ALA A 97 -2.38 -0.06 5.94
C ALA A 97 -3.07 -1.43 6.05
N ASP A 98 -3.64 -1.93 4.95
CA ASP A 98 -4.27 -3.24 4.80
C ASP A 98 -3.38 -4.29 4.10
N GLU A 99 -2.07 -4.04 4.02
CA GLU A 99 -1.09 -4.95 3.42
C GLU A 99 -0.16 -5.53 4.48
N VAL A 100 -0.05 -6.85 4.52
CA VAL A 100 0.82 -7.59 5.46
C VAL A 100 1.88 -8.33 4.68
N TYR A 101 3.13 -7.94 4.86
CA TYR A 101 4.26 -8.44 4.06
C TYR A 101 4.81 -9.77 4.58
N GLU A 102 5.35 -10.56 3.67
CA GLU A 102 5.97 -11.87 3.91
C GLU A 102 7.47 -11.68 4.18
N GLU A 103 7.96 -12.28 5.27
CA GLU A 103 9.32 -12.04 5.78
C GLU A 103 10.40 -12.48 4.80
N THR A 104 10.26 -13.69 4.22
CA THR A 104 11.30 -14.24 3.34
C THR A 104 11.47 -13.42 2.05
N TRP A 105 10.40 -12.73 1.62
CA TRP A 105 10.46 -11.77 0.53
C TRP A 105 11.24 -10.52 0.94
N LEU A 106 10.94 -9.98 2.13
CA LEU A 106 11.60 -8.79 2.67
C LEU A 106 13.09 -9.02 2.96
N GLU A 107 13.45 -10.21 3.44
CA GLU A 107 14.85 -10.59 3.70
C GLU A 107 15.73 -10.55 2.45
N LYS A 108 15.17 -10.92 1.29
CA LYS A 108 15.89 -10.93 0.00
C LYS A 108 15.93 -9.57 -0.67
N LEU A 109 15.04 -8.67 -0.33
CA LEU A 109 14.85 -7.40 -1.03
C LEU A 109 16.14 -6.54 -1.10
N PRO A 110 16.93 -6.35 -0.03
CA PRO A 110 18.16 -5.57 -0.10
C PRO A 110 19.19 -6.14 -1.09
N GLU A 111 19.38 -7.46 -1.10
CA GLU A 111 20.28 -8.15 -2.01
C GLU A 111 19.85 -7.96 -3.47
N VAL A 112 18.56 -8.18 -3.76
CA VAL A 112 18.01 -7.98 -5.11
C VAL A 112 18.19 -6.53 -5.59
N ILE A 113 18.00 -5.56 -4.73
CA ILE A 113 18.23 -4.14 -5.07
C ILE A 113 19.71 -3.90 -5.36
N GLU A 114 20.64 -4.45 -4.56
CA GLU A 114 22.08 -4.27 -4.75
C GLU A 114 22.58 -4.94 -6.04
N GLU A 115 22.05 -6.09 -6.40
CA GLU A 115 22.39 -6.81 -7.62
C GLU A 115 21.84 -6.15 -8.90
N ASN A 116 20.82 -5.29 -8.77
CA ASN A 116 20.12 -4.64 -9.88
C ASN A 116 20.12 -3.10 -9.73
N PRO A 117 21.30 -2.45 -9.72
CA PRO A 117 21.42 -1.04 -9.41
C PRO A 117 20.81 -0.11 -10.48
N ASP A 118 20.57 -0.61 -11.68
CA ASP A 118 19.99 0.17 -12.78
C ASP A 118 18.45 0.13 -12.80
N MET A 119 17.82 -0.69 -11.93
CA MET A 119 16.36 -0.77 -11.86
C MET A 119 15.77 0.43 -11.12
N GLU A 120 14.74 1.05 -11.71
CA GLU A 120 14.00 2.16 -11.11
C GLU A 120 12.88 1.70 -10.19
N GLY A 121 12.40 0.47 -10.37
CA GLY A 121 11.34 -0.10 -9.56
C GLY A 121 11.32 -1.62 -9.53
N PHE A 122 10.66 -2.15 -8.51
CA PHE A 122 10.49 -3.60 -8.33
C PHE A 122 9.00 -3.92 -8.18
N ARG A 123 8.53 -4.82 -9.05
CA ARG A 123 7.15 -5.30 -9.07
C ARG A 123 7.00 -6.48 -8.11
N SER A 124 5.97 -6.42 -7.31
CA SER A 124 5.60 -7.46 -6.33
C SER A 124 4.28 -8.12 -6.73
N ASN A 125 4.19 -9.44 -6.60
CA ASN A 125 2.92 -10.13 -6.62
C ASN A 125 2.33 -10.17 -5.21
N PHE A 126 1.00 -10.22 -5.11
CA PHE A 126 0.29 -10.30 -3.82
C PHE A 126 -1.00 -11.08 -3.93
N TYR A 127 -1.51 -11.54 -2.80
CA TYR A 127 -2.81 -12.17 -2.69
C TYR A 127 -3.87 -11.16 -2.29
N THR A 128 -5.01 -11.15 -2.99
CA THR A 128 -6.16 -10.28 -2.70
C THR A 128 -7.19 -11.02 -1.88
N PHE A 129 -7.43 -10.55 -0.66
CA PHE A 129 -8.43 -11.10 0.25
C PHE A 129 -9.75 -10.36 0.13
N THR A 130 -10.86 -11.11 0.24
CA THR A 130 -12.22 -10.58 0.13
C THR A 130 -13.17 -11.32 1.06
N ALA A 131 -14.29 -10.71 1.38
CA ALA A 131 -15.34 -11.24 2.26
C ALA A 131 -14.94 -11.41 3.75
N ASP A 132 -13.76 -11.90 4.03
CA ASP A 132 -13.16 -11.99 5.35
C ASP A 132 -11.63 -12.13 5.26
N TYR A 133 -10.98 -12.25 6.41
CA TYR A 133 -9.52 -12.35 6.50
C TYR A 133 -8.95 -13.75 6.19
N ALA A 134 -9.75 -14.68 5.69
CA ALA A 134 -9.32 -16.06 5.41
C ALA A 134 -9.57 -16.49 3.96
N HIS A 135 -10.29 -15.69 3.17
CA HIS A 135 -10.66 -16.03 1.81
C HIS A 135 -10.09 -15.06 0.79
N LEU A 136 -9.65 -15.61 -0.34
CA LEU A 136 -9.19 -14.88 -1.52
C LEU A 136 -10.37 -14.61 -2.46
N ASP A 137 -10.25 -13.53 -3.23
CA ASP A 137 -11.09 -13.32 -4.40
C ASP A 137 -10.93 -14.50 -5.38
N GLU A 138 -12.03 -15.16 -5.76
CA GLU A 138 -11.99 -16.33 -6.63
C GLU A 138 -11.60 -15.96 -8.07
N VAL A 139 -12.01 -14.78 -8.53
CA VAL A 139 -11.77 -14.32 -9.90
C VAL A 139 -10.35 -13.79 -10.06
N ASN A 140 -9.89 -12.98 -9.10
CA ASN A 140 -8.57 -12.37 -9.09
C ASN A 140 -7.84 -12.64 -7.76
N PRO A 141 -7.48 -13.91 -7.48
CA PRO A 141 -6.87 -14.27 -6.19
C PRO A 141 -5.47 -13.66 -6.02
N THR A 142 -4.84 -13.26 -7.12
CA THR A 142 -3.50 -12.68 -7.13
C THR A 142 -3.43 -11.49 -8.08
N GLU A 143 -2.69 -10.49 -7.66
CA GLU A 143 -2.41 -9.30 -8.45
C GLU A 143 -0.92 -8.96 -8.40
N SER A 144 -0.51 -7.97 -9.18
CA SER A 144 0.86 -7.45 -9.14
C SER A 144 0.91 -5.95 -9.31
N ARG A 145 1.82 -5.30 -8.58
CA ARG A 145 2.10 -3.87 -8.78
C ARG A 145 3.56 -3.54 -8.49
N VAL A 146 4.04 -2.42 -9.00
CA VAL A 146 5.32 -1.89 -8.55
C VAL A 146 5.12 -1.31 -7.15
N SER A 147 5.78 -1.90 -6.17
CA SER A 147 5.65 -1.53 -4.75
C SER A 147 6.87 -0.79 -4.23
N ILE A 148 8.03 -0.98 -4.88
CA ILE A 148 9.29 -0.37 -4.47
C ILE A 148 9.83 0.44 -5.62
N PHE A 149 10.31 1.63 -5.30
CA PHE A 149 10.82 2.58 -6.27
C PHE A 149 12.15 3.16 -5.80
N ARG A 150 13.12 3.30 -6.71
CA ARG A 150 14.29 4.14 -6.47
C ARG A 150 13.81 5.58 -6.29
N TYR A 151 14.14 6.17 -5.17
CA TYR A 151 13.69 7.52 -4.90
C TYR A 151 14.60 8.54 -5.61
N THR A 152 13.96 9.44 -6.36
CA THR A 152 14.58 10.67 -6.88
C THR A 152 13.73 11.87 -6.47
N PRO A 153 14.34 13.07 -6.26
CA PRO A 153 13.62 14.25 -5.76
C PRO A 153 12.52 14.80 -6.67
N ASP A 154 12.42 14.32 -7.90
CA ASP A 154 11.41 14.71 -8.89
C ASP A 154 10.25 13.72 -8.98
N ILE A 155 10.24 12.65 -8.17
CA ILE A 155 9.10 11.73 -8.11
C ILE A 155 7.92 12.40 -7.39
N VAL A 156 6.76 12.34 -8.03
CA VAL A 156 5.47 12.78 -7.49
C VAL A 156 4.38 11.79 -7.89
N TYR A 157 3.32 11.70 -7.10
CA TYR A 157 2.12 10.99 -7.53
C TYR A 157 1.28 11.89 -8.44
N ALA A 158 0.84 11.33 -9.58
CA ALA A 158 -0.16 11.91 -10.47
C ALA A 158 -1.49 11.15 -10.30
N ASN A 159 -2.59 11.79 -10.71
CA ASN A 159 -3.98 11.30 -10.60
C ASN A 159 -4.48 11.13 -9.16
N ASP A 160 -5.75 11.36 -8.94
CA ASP A 160 -6.36 11.31 -7.61
C ASP A 160 -6.88 9.93 -7.24
N LEU A 161 -7.17 9.10 -8.23
CA LEU A 161 -7.55 7.71 -8.10
C LEU A 161 -6.66 6.87 -9.03
N HIS A 162 -6.28 5.66 -8.60
CA HIS A 162 -5.24 4.88 -9.27
C HIS A 162 -3.95 5.70 -9.45
N GLU A 163 -3.57 6.34 -8.36
CA GLU A 163 -2.43 7.25 -8.31
C GLU A 163 -1.14 6.53 -8.72
N MET A 164 -0.43 7.17 -9.63
CA MET A 164 0.78 6.64 -10.25
C MET A 164 1.96 7.57 -9.96
N PRO A 165 3.08 7.07 -9.48
CA PRO A 165 4.29 7.86 -9.36
C PRO A 165 4.86 8.16 -10.76
N VAL A 166 5.18 9.44 -10.98
CA VAL A 166 5.74 9.96 -12.21
C VAL A 166 6.93 10.88 -11.92
N HIS A 167 7.79 11.06 -12.90
CA HIS A 167 8.80 12.12 -12.86
C HIS A 167 8.12 13.46 -13.17
N SER A 168 8.16 14.40 -12.23
CA SER A 168 7.50 15.71 -12.37
C SER A 168 8.08 16.56 -13.52
N SER A 169 9.34 16.33 -13.86
CA SER A 169 10.03 17.03 -14.95
C SER A 169 9.57 16.60 -16.35
N THR A 170 9.15 15.35 -16.52
CA THR A 170 8.80 14.78 -17.83
C THR A 170 7.35 14.30 -17.91
N GLY A 171 6.69 14.10 -16.77
CA GLY A 171 5.38 13.45 -16.68
C GLY A 171 5.42 11.94 -16.98
N THR A 172 6.62 11.36 -17.20
CA THR A 172 6.75 9.92 -17.47
C THR A 172 6.54 9.10 -16.20
N PRO A 173 5.81 7.98 -16.28
CA PRO A 173 5.69 7.06 -15.16
C PRO A 173 7.05 6.59 -14.66
N CYS A 174 7.21 6.48 -13.35
CA CYS A 174 8.41 5.88 -12.74
C CYS A 174 8.43 4.35 -12.92
N TYR A 175 7.43 3.81 -13.59
CA TYR A 175 7.37 2.42 -14.02
C TYR A 175 6.59 2.32 -15.33
N GLY A 176 6.96 1.38 -16.19
CA GLY A 176 6.30 1.16 -17.46
C GLY A 176 4.87 0.66 -17.31
N HIS A 177 4.12 0.79 -18.39
CA HIS A 177 2.86 0.07 -18.55
C HIS A 177 3.08 -1.42 -18.30
N PRO A 178 2.14 -2.17 -17.70
CA PRO A 178 2.30 -3.60 -17.38
C PRO A 178 2.79 -4.49 -18.51
N LEU A 179 2.67 -4.04 -19.76
CA LEU A 179 3.09 -4.76 -20.95
C LEU A 179 4.51 -4.40 -21.46
N ASP A 180 5.21 -3.46 -20.82
CA ASP A 180 6.48 -2.92 -21.33
C ASP A 180 7.58 -2.77 -20.25
N ASP A 181 7.60 -3.67 -19.26
CA ASP A 181 8.52 -3.65 -18.10
C ASP A 181 10.01 -3.52 -18.48
N LYS A 182 10.40 -3.99 -19.67
CA LYS A 182 11.82 -3.95 -20.10
C LYS A 182 12.33 -2.57 -20.48
N ARG A 183 11.45 -1.61 -20.81
CA ARG A 183 11.86 -0.29 -21.31
C ARG A 183 12.10 0.72 -20.18
N LEU A 184 11.61 0.47 -18.98
CA LEU A 184 11.60 1.44 -17.88
C LEU A 184 12.33 0.96 -16.62
N GLY A 185 13.22 -0.02 -16.75
CA GLY A 185 14.03 -0.45 -15.60
C GLY A 185 13.21 -0.99 -14.43
N VAL A 186 12.11 -1.72 -14.70
CA VAL A 186 11.30 -2.38 -13.68
C VAL A 186 11.54 -3.88 -13.71
N MET A 187 11.85 -4.44 -12.57
CA MET A 187 12.08 -5.87 -12.37
C MET A 187 10.93 -6.51 -11.61
N ALA A 188 10.42 -7.64 -12.12
CA ALA A 188 9.47 -8.47 -11.39
C ALA A 188 10.22 -9.36 -10.38
N LEU A 189 9.83 -9.31 -9.12
CA LEU A 189 10.38 -10.14 -8.07
C LEU A 189 9.62 -11.48 -7.99
N PRO A 190 10.32 -12.62 -7.81
CA PRO A 190 9.65 -13.90 -7.66
C PRO A 190 8.90 -14.02 -6.34
N GLY A 191 7.86 -14.86 -6.32
CA GLY A 191 7.04 -15.11 -5.13
C GLY A 191 6.00 -14.04 -4.88
N TYR A 192 5.37 -14.12 -3.71
CA TYR A 192 4.35 -13.19 -3.25
C TYR A 192 4.91 -12.36 -2.11
N ALA A 193 4.80 -11.04 -2.25
CA ALA A 193 5.36 -10.10 -1.30
C ALA A 193 4.46 -9.88 -0.09
N TYR A 194 3.14 -9.88 -0.28
CA TYR A 194 2.20 -9.54 0.79
C TYR A 194 0.79 -10.10 0.57
N LEU A 195 0.02 -10.05 1.65
CA LEU A 195 -1.40 -10.33 1.72
C LEU A 195 -2.13 -8.98 1.79
N HIS A 196 -3.05 -8.73 0.88
CA HIS A 196 -3.81 -7.49 0.76
C HIS A 196 -5.25 -7.72 1.22
N PHE A 197 -5.59 -7.20 2.39
CA PHE A 197 -6.89 -7.35 3.04
C PHE A 197 -7.88 -6.25 2.64
N THR A 198 -7.96 -5.96 1.36
CA THR A 198 -8.64 -4.78 0.83
C THR A 198 -10.16 -4.80 1.01
N TRP A 199 -10.78 -6.00 0.95
CA TRP A 199 -12.22 -6.19 0.95
C TRP A 199 -12.72 -7.11 2.07
N CYS A 200 -12.02 -7.15 3.21
CA CYS A 200 -12.30 -8.08 4.29
C CYS A 200 -13.23 -7.54 5.38
N ASP A 201 -13.39 -6.23 5.45
CA ASP A 201 -14.22 -5.54 6.45
C ASP A 201 -15.32 -4.75 5.73
N VAL A 202 -16.59 -5.08 6.07
CA VAL A 202 -17.77 -4.50 5.42
C VAL A 202 -17.83 -2.99 5.55
N ASP A 203 -17.54 -2.46 6.74
CA ASP A 203 -17.66 -1.01 6.97
C ASP A 203 -16.58 -0.25 6.20
N ARG A 204 -15.34 -0.79 6.14
CA ARG A 204 -14.27 -0.24 5.29
C ARG A 204 -14.63 -0.29 3.82
N CYS A 205 -15.19 -1.40 3.36
CA CYS A 205 -15.59 -1.56 1.97
C CYS A 205 -16.65 -0.55 1.56
N VAL A 206 -17.64 -0.28 2.40
CA VAL A 206 -18.67 0.74 2.14
C VAL A 206 -18.03 2.13 1.99
N VAL A 207 -17.11 2.50 2.88
CA VAL A 207 -16.39 3.78 2.81
C VAL A 207 -15.56 3.87 1.51
N LYS A 208 -14.82 2.82 1.18
CA LYS A 208 -13.97 2.75 -0.01
C LYS A 208 -14.80 2.82 -1.29
N ALA A 209 -15.88 2.04 -1.38
CA ALA A 209 -16.80 2.06 -2.51
C ALA A 209 -17.43 3.45 -2.71
N LYS A 210 -17.81 4.13 -1.62
CA LYS A 210 -18.31 5.50 -1.67
C LYS A 210 -17.29 6.47 -2.27
N ILE A 211 -16.07 6.47 -1.77
CA ILE A 211 -14.98 7.33 -2.27
C ILE A 211 -14.76 7.11 -3.78
N TYR A 212 -14.67 5.85 -4.21
CA TYR A 212 -14.48 5.52 -5.62
C TYR A 212 -15.64 5.97 -6.48
N THR A 213 -16.87 5.69 -6.06
CA THR A 213 -18.06 6.06 -6.85
C THR A 213 -18.21 7.57 -6.93
N GLU A 214 -17.99 8.32 -5.84
CA GLU A 214 -17.99 9.78 -5.86
C GLU A 214 -16.96 10.35 -6.85
N HIS A 215 -15.78 9.72 -6.93
CA HIS A 215 -14.76 10.12 -7.89
C HIS A 215 -15.21 9.86 -9.34
N TYR A 216 -15.75 8.68 -9.64
CA TYR A 216 -16.26 8.33 -10.97
C TYR A 216 -17.48 9.17 -11.38
N VAL A 217 -18.36 9.51 -10.43
CA VAL A 217 -19.45 10.45 -10.68
C VAL A 217 -18.92 11.82 -11.08
N LYS A 218 -17.91 12.34 -10.39
CA LYS A 218 -17.25 13.60 -10.75
C LYS A 218 -16.58 13.57 -12.13
N GLN A 219 -16.11 12.41 -12.56
CA GLN A 219 -15.54 12.22 -13.90
C GLN A 219 -16.61 11.98 -14.98
N GLY A 220 -17.88 11.85 -14.62
CA GLY A 220 -18.98 11.56 -15.54
C GLY A 220 -19.00 10.12 -16.06
N THR A 221 -18.28 9.20 -15.43
CA THR A 221 -18.23 7.77 -15.81
C THR A 221 -19.18 6.90 -15.00
N GLU A 222 -19.78 7.44 -13.94
CA GLU A 222 -20.78 6.77 -13.10
C GLU A 222 -21.94 7.70 -12.75
N THR A 223 -23.05 7.11 -12.29
CA THR A 223 -24.28 7.83 -11.93
C THR A 223 -24.42 8.01 -10.42
N THR A 224 -25.08 9.09 -10.01
CA THR A 224 -25.45 9.32 -8.60
C THR A 224 -26.38 8.21 -8.07
N GLU A 225 -27.21 7.61 -8.94
CA GLU A 225 -28.09 6.49 -8.58
C GLU A 225 -27.28 5.26 -8.16
N ARG A 226 -26.19 4.93 -8.88
CA ARG A 226 -25.29 3.83 -8.51
C ARG A 226 -24.58 4.11 -7.19
N LEU A 227 -24.14 5.34 -6.93
CA LEU A 227 -23.60 5.74 -5.64
C LEU A 227 -24.57 5.46 -4.50
N ASN A 228 -25.83 5.86 -4.65
CA ASN A 228 -26.87 5.65 -3.66
C ASN A 228 -27.14 4.15 -3.42
N THR A 229 -27.13 3.35 -4.47
CA THR A 229 -27.31 1.89 -4.38
C THR A 229 -26.17 1.24 -3.61
N ILE A 230 -24.91 1.57 -3.91
CA ILE A 230 -23.72 1.00 -3.24
C ILE A 230 -23.69 1.41 -1.77
N THR A 231 -24.07 2.65 -1.44
CA THR A 231 -24.05 3.15 -0.05
C THR A 231 -25.23 2.67 0.80
N ALA A 232 -26.34 2.27 0.17
CA ALA A 232 -27.55 1.81 0.87
C ALA A 232 -27.56 0.31 1.17
N SER A 233 -26.74 -0.49 0.51
CA SER A 233 -26.79 -1.95 0.57
C SER A 233 -25.48 -2.53 1.10
N LYS A 234 -25.57 -3.22 2.26
CA LYS A 234 -24.52 -4.12 2.71
C LYS A 234 -24.44 -5.40 1.86
N ASP A 235 -25.42 -5.62 0.97
CA ASP A 235 -25.55 -6.78 0.07
C ASP A 235 -24.92 -6.48 -1.30
N SER A 236 -23.79 -5.76 -1.33
CA SER A 236 -23.07 -5.57 -2.59
C SER A 236 -22.25 -6.81 -2.92
N TRP A 237 -22.01 -7.05 -4.21
CA TRP A 237 -21.26 -8.20 -4.75
C TRP A 237 -19.84 -8.41 -4.17
N TRP A 238 -19.32 -7.45 -3.43
CA TRP A 238 -18.01 -7.49 -2.76
C TRP A 238 -17.91 -8.52 -1.62
N TRP A 239 -19.03 -8.93 -1.04
CA TRP A 239 -19.06 -9.83 0.11
C TRP A 239 -19.69 -11.17 -0.18
N ASP A 240 -19.93 -11.49 -1.44
CA ASP A 240 -20.47 -12.81 -1.78
C ASP A 240 -19.39 -13.88 -1.55
N LYS A 241 -19.43 -14.52 -0.40
CA LYS A 241 -18.54 -15.64 -0.05
C LYS A 241 -18.62 -16.83 -1.03
N LYS A 242 -19.63 -16.89 -1.88
CA LYS A 242 -19.73 -17.90 -2.94
C LYS A 242 -18.70 -17.72 -4.04
N SER A 243 -18.19 -16.50 -4.22
CA SER A 243 -17.13 -16.18 -5.18
C SER A 243 -15.74 -16.10 -4.54
N SER A 244 -15.55 -16.70 -3.37
CA SER A 244 -14.29 -16.69 -2.65
C SER A 244 -13.74 -18.07 -2.39
N ILE A 245 -12.40 -18.22 -2.36
CA ILE A 245 -11.69 -19.47 -2.05
C ILE A 245 -10.88 -19.31 -0.78
N ARG A 246 -10.81 -20.35 0.03
CA ARG A 246 -10.03 -20.32 1.28
C ARG A 246 -8.54 -20.23 0.98
N TYR A 247 -7.84 -19.31 1.65
CA TYR A 247 -6.39 -19.22 1.56
C TYR A 247 -5.71 -20.38 2.32
N ASN A 248 -4.87 -21.12 1.62
CA ASN A 248 -4.12 -22.26 2.15
C ASN A 248 -2.60 -22.04 2.13
N GLY A 249 -2.15 -20.80 1.87
CA GLY A 249 -0.74 -20.47 1.83
C GLY A 249 -0.11 -20.25 3.21
N LYS A 250 1.14 -19.84 3.20
CA LYS A 250 1.91 -19.52 4.40
C LYS A 250 1.48 -18.14 4.94
N TRP A 251 1.17 -18.09 6.22
CA TRP A 251 0.86 -16.86 6.91
C TRP A 251 2.14 -16.18 7.44
N PRO A 252 2.30 -14.86 7.26
CA PRO A 252 3.37 -14.08 7.89
C PRO A 252 3.43 -14.27 9.40
N SER A 253 4.63 -14.25 9.98
CA SER A 253 4.84 -14.52 11.42
C SER A 253 4.14 -13.49 12.31
N VAL A 254 3.99 -12.26 11.83
CA VAL A 254 3.26 -11.19 12.53
C VAL A 254 1.81 -11.56 12.82
N ILE A 255 1.14 -12.30 11.92
CA ILE A 255 -0.23 -12.77 12.12
C ILE A 255 -0.27 -13.81 13.24
N LYS A 256 0.73 -14.70 13.29
CA LYS A 256 0.86 -15.66 14.39
C LYS A 256 1.16 -14.99 15.73
N LYS A 257 1.94 -13.90 15.71
CA LYS A 257 2.34 -13.14 16.90
C LYS A 257 1.16 -12.43 17.57
N TYR A 258 0.28 -11.81 16.79
CA TYR A 258 -0.82 -11.00 17.31
C TYR A 258 -2.18 -11.73 17.33
N GLY A 259 -2.22 -12.98 16.89
CA GLY A 259 -3.44 -13.75 16.71
C GLY A 259 -4.05 -13.60 15.33
N PHE A 260 -4.94 -14.51 14.98
CA PHE A 260 -5.66 -14.45 13.71
C PHE A 260 -6.66 -13.31 13.76
N LEU A 261 -6.82 -12.63 12.63
CA LEU A 261 -7.91 -11.66 12.43
C LEU A 261 -9.23 -12.47 12.41
N GLU A 262 -9.98 -12.39 13.49
CA GLU A 262 -11.34 -12.94 13.53
C GLU A 262 -12.27 -11.95 12.82
N GLY A 263 -12.95 -12.44 11.78
CA GLY A 263 -13.95 -11.70 11.03
C GLY A 263 -15.33 -11.81 11.65
#